data_2ce05343f671bf827ad366c099d478c9
#
_entry.id   2ce05343f671bf827ad366c099d478c9
#
_cell.length_a   1.000
_cell.length_b   1.000
_cell.length_c   1.000
_cell.angle_alpha   90.00
_cell.angle_beta   90.00
_cell.angle_gamma   90.00
#
_symmetry.space_group_name_H-M   'P 1'
#
loop_
_entity.id
_entity.type
_entity.pdbx_description
1 polymer ?
#
loop_
_entity_poly.entity_id
_entity_poly.type
_entity_poly.pdbx_seq_one_letter_code
_entity_poly.pdbx_strand_id
1 'polypeptide(L)'
;MSAETLVRLDGVSFSYDGELVLEDISLDIKRGDFLGIIGPNGSGKTTLLKIIVGLLKPNRGVVYLCGQRLSHFRQWEKVGYVPQRSEYRTLHCPVTAEEIVSMGRIGRSSFFFRFEREDRQAVDEALQVVGMTRNRKALISELSGGQQQRVLIAKALASRPELLILDEPTVGVDVETQGKFYELLRNLNRERGLTVFLVSHDMDVVGKEVNSLAYLNRRLVYYGTTKGFTGQDQSSRV
;
A
#
# COMPACT_ATOMS: atom_id res chain seq x y z
N MET A 1 -5.54 -23.93 11.03
CA MET A 1 -4.17 -23.38 10.96
C MET A 1 -4.31 -21.86 11.07
N SER A 2 -3.69 -21.20 12.05
CA SER A 2 -3.71 -19.73 12.14
C SER A 2 -2.98 -19.14 10.93
N ALA A 3 -3.58 -18.15 10.26
CA ALA A 3 -2.94 -17.47 9.14
C ALA A 3 -1.61 -16.84 9.60
N GLU A 4 -0.57 -16.98 8.76
CA GLU A 4 0.77 -16.45 9.02
C GLU A 4 0.72 -14.91 9.13
N THR A 5 1.32 -14.35 10.17
CA THR A 5 1.46 -12.90 10.32
C THR A 5 2.51 -12.37 9.34
N LEU A 6 2.08 -11.50 8.43
CA LEU A 6 2.95 -10.91 7.40
C LEU A 6 3.59 -9.59 7.86
N VAL A 7 2.83 -8.76 8.59
CA VAL A 7 3.32 -7.54 9.23
C VAL A 7 2.96 -7.58 10.70
N ARG A 8 3.92 -7.29 11.58
CA ARG A 8 3.68 -7.12 13.01
C ARG A 8 4.34 -5.84 13.50
N LEU A 9 3.56 -5.03 14.15
CA LEU A 9 3.98 -3.86 14.91
C LEU A 9 3.87 -4.19 16.39
N ASP A 10 4.90 -3.90 17.17
CA ASP A 10 4.97 -4.20 18.60
C ASP A 10 5.43 -2.93 19.34
N GLY A 11 4.48 -2.22 19.97
CA GLY A 11 4.70 -1.02 20.75
C GLY A 11 5.33 0.14 19.98
N VAL A 12 5.02 0.31 18.69
CA VAL A 12 5.66 1.30 17.81
C VAL A 12 5.24 2.71 18.18
N SER A 13 6.25 3.57 18.48
CA SER A 13 6.05 5.01 18.71
C SER A 13 7.01 5.81 17.83
N PHE A 14 6.55 6.98 17.36
CA PHE A 14 7.32 7.85 16.49
C PHE A 14 7.01 9.34 16.73
N SER A 15 8.06 10.16 16.70
CA SER A 15 7.99 11.63 16.81
C SER A 15 8.82 12.28 15.71
N TYR A 16 8.33 13.41 15.17
CA TYR A 16 9.12 14.35 14.37
C TYR A 16 9.54 15.51 15.29
N ASP A 17 10.82 15.80 15.36
CA ASP A 17 11.36 16.95 16.13
C ASP A 17 10.79 17.11 17.54
N GLY A 18 10.50 15.96 18.21
CA GLY A 18 9.91 15.92 19.54
C GLY A 18 8.37 15.93 19.56
N GLU A 19 7.71 16.22 18.46
CA GLU A 19 6.25 16.12 18.35
C GLU A 19 5.82 14.65 18.12
N LEU A 20 5.03 14.13 19.08
CA LEU A 20 4.55 12.74 19.04
C LEU A 20 3.47 12.57 17.97
N VAL A 21 3.73 11.68 17.01
CA VAL A 21 2.83 11.37 15.87
C VAL A 21 2.19 10.00 16.01
N LEU A 22 2.94 9.01 16.51
CA LEU A 22 2.45 7.67 16.78
C LEU A 22 2.83 7.27 18.19
N GLU A 23 1.89 6.68 18.92
CA GLU A 23 2.07 6.28 20.31
C GLU A 23 1.57 4.86 20.54
N ASP A 24 2.50 3.97 20.87
CA ASP A 24 2.25 2.58 21.30
C ASP A 24 1.36 1.78 20.34
N ILE A 25 1.70 1.80 19.05
CA ILE A 25 0.96 1.08 18.02
C ILE A 25 1.36 -0.39 18.01
N SER A 26 0.39 -1.26 18.29
CA SER A 26 0.51 -2.72 18.17
C SER A 26 -0.55 -3.25 17.23
N LEU A 27 -0.13 -3.94 16.15
CA LEU A 27 -1.00 -4.37 15.06
C LEU A 27 -0.40 -5.58 14.35
N ASP A 28 -1.21 -6.60 14.09
CA ASP A 28 -0.85 -7.77 13.27
C ASP A 28 -1.66 -7.78 11.98
N ILE A 29 -0.99 -7.87 10.83
CA ILE A 29 -1.61 -8.07 9.50
C ILE A 29 -1.28 -9.50 9.06
N LYS A 30 -2.31 -10.28 8.82
CA LYS A 30 -2.17 -11.67 8.40
C LYS A 30 -2.10 -11.78 6.88
N ARG A 31 -1.48 -12.84 6.40
CA ARG A 31 -1.47 -13.18 4.98
C ARG A 31 -2.89 -13.30 4.44
N GLY A 32 -3.17 -12.63 3.34
CA GLY A 32 -4.50 -12.59 2.72
C GLY A 32 -5.47 -11.57 3.33
N ASP A 33 -5.07 -10.81 4.35
CA ASP A 33 -5.91 -9.73 4.87
C ASP A 33 -6.08 -8.61 3.83
N PHE A 34 -7.25 -8.01 3.82
CA PHE A 34 -7.49 -6.71 3.20
C PHE A 34 -7.82 -5.72 4.32
N LEU A 35 -6.77 -5.05 4.82
CA LEU A 35 -6.87 -4.09 5.92
C LEU A 35 -6.97 -2.66 5.40
N GLY A 36 -7.98 -1.92 5.89
CA GLY A 36 -8.08 -0.48 5.73
C GLY A 36 -7.64 0.24 7.01
N ILE A 37 -6.80 1.26 6.88
CA ILE A 37 -6.54 2.23 7.95
C ILE A 37 -7.23 3.54 7.63
N ILE A 38 -8.05 3.99 8.57
CA ILE A 38 -8.77 5.25 8.51
C ILE A 38 -8.42 6.11 9.73
N GLY A 39 -8.73 7.39 9.64
CA GLY A 39 -8.51 8.37 10.72
C GLY A 39 -8.41 9.79 10.17
N PRO A 40 -8.44 10.80 11.03
CA PRO A 40 -8.38 12.21 10.61
C PRO A 40 -7.03 12.55 9.96
N ASN A 41 -6.98 13.70 9.26
CA ASN A 41 -5.72 14.22 8.74
C ASN A 41 -4.77 14.51 9.90
N GLY A 42 -3.49 14.18 9.73
CA GLY A 42 -2.50 14.32 10.80
C GLY A 42 -2.52 13.21 11.87
N SER A 43 -3.37 12.17 11.74
CA SER A 43 -3.43 11.07 12.71
C SER A 43 -2.25 10.10 12.68
N GLY A 44 -1.30 10.27 11.74
CA GLY A 44 -0.11 9.42 11.64
C GLY A 44 -0.19 8.28 10.61
N LYS A 45 -1.25 8.18 9.79
CA LYS A 45 -1.44 7.09 8.81
C LYS A 45 -0.26 6.93 7.84
N THR A 46 0.10 7.99 7.12
CA THR A 46 1.25 8.00 6.21
C THR A 46 2.57 7.73 6.93
N THR A 47 2.73 8.26 8.16
CA THR A 47 3.90 8.00 9.00
C THR A 47 4.01 6.50 9.35
N LEU A 48 2.89 5.87 9.72
CA LEU A 48 2.84 4.44 9.99
C LEU A 48 3.22 3.62 8.77
N LEU A 49 2.69 3.97 7.57
CA LEU A 49 3.09 3.33 6.31
C LEU A 49 4.60 3.48 6.06
N LYS A 50 5.13 4.70 6.18
CA LYS A 50 6.57 4.97 5.97
C LYS A 50 7.46 4.16 6.92
N ILE A 51 6.99 3.90 8.14
CA ILE A 51 7.69 3.01 9.09
C ILE A 51 7.63 1.55 8.60
N ILE A 52 6.46 1.06 8.18
CA ILE A 52 6.30 -0.34 7.71
C ILE A 52 7.15 -0.61 6.46
N VAL A 53 7.23 0.35 5.53
CA VAL A 53 8.07 0.21 4.32
C VAL A 53 9.55 0.59 4.54
N GLY A 54 9.96 0.85 5.79
CA GLY A 54 11.36 1.10 6.15
C GLY A 54 11.91 2.47 5.76
N LEU A 55 11.06 3.41 5.34
CA LEU A 55 11.45 4.79 5.02
C LEU A 55 11.67 5.63 6.29
N LEU A 56 11.03 5.25 7.40
CA LEU A 56 11.21 5.87 8.71
C LEU A 56 11.54 4.79 9.75
N LYS A 57 12.41 5.13 10.70
CA LYS A 57 12.75 4.25 11.82
C LYS A 57 11.94 4.68 13.04
N PRO A 58 11.20 3.78 13.71
CA PRO A 58 10.48 4.12 14.93
C PRO A 58 11.44 4.53 16.06
N ASN A 59 11.00 5.44 16.94
CA ASN A 59 11.76 5.81 18.14
C ASN A 59 11.68 4.71 19.20
N ARG A 60 10.53 4.01 19.28
CA ARG A 60 10.31 2.87 20.18
C ARG A 60 9.55 1.76 19.46
N GLY A 61 9.61 0.57 20.03
CA GLY A 61 8.96 -0.61 19.48
C GLY A 61 9.72 -1.28 18.36
N VAL A 62 9.13 -2.30 17.77
CA VAL A 62 9.74 -3.13 16.73
C VAL A 62 8.72 -3.42 15.64
N VAL A 63 9.19 -3.45 14.38
CA VAL A 63 8.41 -3.87 13.21
C VAL A 63 9.00 -5.16 12.67
N TYR A 64 8.13 -6.08 12.31
CA TYR A 64 8.48 -7.32 11.63
C TYR A 64 7.74 -7.39 10.29
N LEU A 65 8.45 -7.80 9.23
CA LEU A 65 7.90 -8.15 7.93
C LEU A 65 8.27 -9.60 7.60
N CYS A 66 7.29 -10.41 7.20
CA CYS A 66 7.49 -11.82 6.89
C CYS A 66 8.28 -12.57 7.98
N GLY A 67 7.98 -12.32 9.25
CA GLY A 67 8.67 -12.90 10.40
C GLY A 67 10.07 -12.37 10.72
N GLN A 68 10.61 -11.44 9.91
CA GLN A 68 11.93 -10.85 10.11
C GLN A 68 11.82 -9.44 10.69
N ARG A 69 12.72 -9.05 11.62
CA ARG A 69 12.82 -7.65 12.04
C ARG A 69 13.11 -6.75 10.85
N LEU A 70 12.39 -5.63 10.75
CA LEU A 70 12.51 -4.68 9.64
C LEU A 70 13.96 -4.21 9.40
N SER A 71 14.75 -4.02 10.47
CA SER A 71 16.17 -3.64 10.38
C SER A 71 17.04 -4.67 9.63
N HIS A 72 16.63 -5.91 9.56
CA HIS A 72 17.32 -7.01 8.87
C HIS A 72 16.59 -7.46 7.59
N PHE A 73 15.42 -6.91 7.32
CA PHE A 73 14.63 -7.28 6.15
C PHE A 73 15.32 -6.89 4.85
N ARG A 74 15.39 -7.82 3.89
CA ARG A 74 16.08 -7.61 2.60
C ARG A 74 15.20 -7.99 1.40
N GLN A 75 14.06 -8.64 1.62
CA GLN A 75 13.18 -9.17 0.57
C GLN A 75 12.15 -8.13 0.14
N TRP A 76 12.63 -6.92 -0.21
CA TRP A 76 11.75 -5.78 -0.55
C TRP A 76 10.89 -6.04 -1.78
N GLU A 77 11.26 -6.99 -2.64
CA GLU A 77 10.43 -7.45 -3.76
C GLU A 77 9.10 -8.06 -3.31
N LYS A 78 9.00 -8.51 -2.06
CA LYS A 78 7.75 -9.01 -1.47
C LYS A 78 6.78 -7.90 -1.07
N VAL A 79 7.21 -6.64 -1.09
CA VAL A 79 6.42 -5.48 -0.65
C VAL A 79 6.24 -4.51 -1.81
N GLY A 80 5.02 -4.40 -2.32
CA GLY A 80 4.63 -3.37 -3.26
C GLY A 80 4.16 -2.11 -2.50
N TYR A 81 4.70 -0.96 -2.83
CA TYR A 81 4.28 0.31 -2.23
C TYR A 81 3.85 1.31 -3.29
N VAL A 82 2.65 1.84 -3.12
CA VAL A 82 2.07 2.90 -3.95
C VAL A 82 1.84 4.12 -3.06
N PRO A 83 2.72 5.12 -3.11
CA PRO A 83 2.57 6.33 -2.31
C PRO A 83 1.47 7.24 -2.84
N GLN A 84 1.12 8.24 -2.03
CA GLN A 84 0.14 9.24 -2.39
C GLN A 84 0.52 9.96 -3.69
N ARG A 85 -0.46 10.18 -4.56
CA ARG A 85 -0.27 10.74 -5.91
C ARG A 85 0.44 12.10 -5.95
N SER A 86 0.36 12.90 -4.90
CA SER A 86 1.04 14.19 -4.80
C SER A 86 2.57 14.09 -4.97
N GLU A 87 3.16 12.96 -4.59
CA GLU A 87 4.61 12.72 -4.72
C GLU A 87 5.07 12.49 -6.17
N TYR A 88 4.15 12.15 -7.09
CA TYR A 88 4.46 11.87 -8.51
C TYR A 88 4.03 12.98 -9.49
N ARG A 89 3.40 14.06 -9.03
CA ARG A 89 2.89 15.15 -9.88
C ARG A 89 3.96 15.86 -10.72
N THR A 90 5.23 15.65 -10.44
CA THR A 90 6.37 16.30 -11.08
C THR A 90 7.06 15.46 -12.17
N LEU A 91 6.51 14.29 -12.53
CA LEU A 91 7.09 13.50 -13.62
C LEU A 91 6.73 14.09 -15.00
N HIS A 92 7.34 15.25 -15.33
CA HIS A 92 7.45 15.72 -16.71
C HIS A 92 8.47 14.91 -17.53
N CYS A 93 8.81 13.71 -17.07
CA CYS A 93 9.74 12.84 -17.74
C CYS A 93 9.03 12.12 -18.91
N PRO A 94 9.59 12.06 -20.11
CA PRO A 94 9.01 11.33 -21.24
C PRO A 94 9.20 9.81 -21.07
N VAL A 95 8.52 9.24 -20.08
CA VAL A 95 8.57 7.82 -19.72
C VAL A 95 7.24 7.17 -20.04
N THR A 96 7.26 6.02 -20.68
CA THR A 96 6.08 5.23 -21.01
C THR A 96 5.55 4.45 -19.81
N ALA A 97 4.28 4.03 -19.88
CA ALA A 97 3.68 3.17 -18.88
C ALA A 97 4.49 1.88 -18.66
N GLU A 98 4.95 1.25 -19.74
CA GLU A 98 5.76 0.03 -19.69
C GLU A 98 7.10 0.24 -18.98
N GLU A 99 7.79 1.33 -19.24
CA GLU A 99 9.05 1.66 -18.58
C GLU A 99 8.85 1.88 -17.07
N ILE A 100 7.78 2.58 -16.67
CA ILE A 100 7.45 2.74 -15.25
C ILE A 100 7.17 1.39 -14.58
N VAL A 101 6.38 0.52 -15.23
CA VAL A 101 6.07 -0.82 -14.68
C VAL A 101 7.34 -1.66 -14.61
N SER A 102 8.24 -1.55 -15.59
CA SER A 102 9.53 -2.24 -15.61
C SER A 102 10.42 -1.86 -14.43
N MET A 103 10.32 -0.62 -13.93
CA MET A 103 11.05 -0.20 -12.71
C MET A 103 10.66 -1.04 -11.48
N GLY A 104 9.47 -1.66 -11.45
CA GLY A 104 9.05 -2.57 -10.39
C GLY A 104 9.87 -3.87 -10.32
N ARG A 105 10.66 -4.16 -11.35
CA ARG A 105 11.57 -5.32 -11.38
C ARG A 105 12.99 -5.00 -10.92
N ILE A 106 13.33 -3.71 -10.79
CA ILE A 106 14.64 -3.25 -10.31
C ILE A 106 14.72 -3.57 -8.80
N GLY A 107 15.68 -4.36 -8.39
CA GLY A 107 15.85 -4.78 -6.99
C GLY A 107 15.85 -6.30 -6.79
N ARG A 108 15.40 -7.07 -7.79
CA ARG A 108 15.51 -8.54 -7.76
C ARG A 108 16.87 -9.07 -8.19
N SER A 109 17.69 -8.26 -8.88
CA SER A 109 18.94 -8.72 -9.43
C SER A 109 20.16 -8.01 -8.85
N SER A 110 21.28 -8.73 -8.85
CA SER A 110 22.61 -8.29 -8.44
C SER A 110 23.09 -7.10 -9.28
N PHE A 111 24.27 -6.58 -8.95
CA PHE A 111 24.98 -5.41 -9.46
C PHE A 111 24.92 -5.10 -10.97
N PHE A 112 24.53 -6.11 -11.80
CA PHE A 112 24.30 -5.96 -13.25
C PHE A 112 22.84 -6.34 -13.58
N PHE A 113 21.92 -5.35 -13.51
CA PHE A 113 20.53 -5.55 -13.89
C PHE A 113 20.43 -5.86 -15.39
N ARG A 114 20.18 -7.13 -15.73
CA ARG A 114 19.83 -7.55 -17.07
C ARG A 114 18.35 -7.92 -17.09
N PHE A 115 17.58 -7.19 -17.89
CA PHE A 115 16.14 -7.44 -18.04
C PHE A 115 15.92 -8.76 -18.79
N GLU A 116 15.41 -9.77 -18.10
CA GLU A 116 15.25 -11.13 -18.62
C GLU A 116 13.83 -11.39 -19.15
N ARG A 117 13.64 -12.59 -19.72
CA ARG A 117 12.32 -13.00 -20.24
C ARG A 117 11.26 -13.03 -19.12
N GLU A 118 11.62 -13.46 -17.92
CA GLU A 118 10.72 -13.48 -16.76
C GLU A 118 10.28 -12.07 -16.35
N ASP A 119 11.18 -11.08 -16.45
CA ASP A 119 10.85 -9.69 -16.11
C ASP A 119 9.84 -9.11 -17.11
N ARG A 120 10.02 -9.41 -18.39
CA ARG A 120 9.05 -9.00 -19.44
C ARG A 120 7.68 -9.61 -19.18
N GLN A 121 7.64 -10.90 -18.88
CA GLN A 121 6.39 -11.60 -18.56
C GLN A 121 5.71 -10.98 -17.34
N ALA A 122 6.44 -10.66 -16.25
CA ALA A 122 5.89 -10.03 -15.06
C ALA A 122 5.33 -8.61 -15.35
N VAL A 123 5.99 -7.84 -16.22
CA VAL A 123 5.50 -6.54 -16.68
C VAL A 123 4.22 -6.69 -17.52
N ASP A 124 4.19 -7.66 -18.45
CA ASP A 124 3.01 -7.94 -19.27
C ASP A 124 1.81 -8.36 -18.41
N GLU A 125 2.02 -9.27 -17.46
CA GLU A 125 1.01 -9.72 -16.50
C GLU A 125 0.50 -8.53 -15.63
N ALA A 126 1.39 -7.68 -15.13
CA ALA A 126 1.02 -6.54 -14.33
C ALA A 126 0.18 -5.53 -15.12
N LEU A 127 0.58 -5.20 -16.36
CA LEU A 127 -0.19 -4.32 -17.25
C LEU A 127 -1.55 -4.91 -17.61
N GLN A 128 -1.62 -6.21 -17.84
CA GLN A 128 -2.88 -6.92 -18.13
C GLN A 128 -3.84 -6.87 -16.93
N VAL A 129 -3.34 -7.12 -15.72
CA VAL A 129 -4.12 -7.12 -14.48
C VAL A 129 -4.80 -5.78 -14.23
N VAL A 130 -4.10 -4.68 -14.50
CA VAL A 130 -4.65 -3.33 -14.31
C VAL A 130 -5.39 -2.80 -15.56
N GLY A 131 -5.50 -3.59 -16.64
CA GLY A 131 -6.19 -3.19 -17.88
C GLY A 131 -5.45 -2.12 -18.69
N MET A 132 -4.12 -2.06 -18.60
CA MET A 132 -3.28 -1.04 -19.27
C MET A 132 -2.49 -1.57 -20.45
N THR A 133 -2.74 -2.79 -20.92
CA THR A 133 -2.02 -3.44 -22.03
C THR A 133 -2.02 -2.58 -23.30
N ARG A 134 -3.16 -1.97 -23.65
CA ARG A 134 -3.29 -1.11 -24.85
C ARG A 134 -2.53 0.20 -24.73
N ASN A 135 -2.33 0.69 -23.51
CA ASN A 135 -1.68 1.96 -23.21
C ASN A 135 -0.20 1.80 -22.82
N ARG A 136 0.39 0.61 -23.03
CA ARG A 136 1.76 0.30 -22.58
C ARG A 136 2.82 1.27 -23.10
N LYS A 137 2.65 1.77 -24.33
CA LYS A 137 3.56 2.71 -24.99
C LYS A 137 3.20 4.18 -24.82
N ALA A 138 2.05 4.48 -24.19
CA ALA A 138 1.65 5.85 -23.92
C ALA A 138 2.57 6.48 -22.87
N LEU A 139 2.90 7.74 -23.05
CA LEU A 139 3.64 8.51 -22.05
C LEU A 139 2.78 8.69 -20.79
N ILE A 140 3.39 8.64 -19.61
CA ILE A 140 2.66 8.81 -18.35
C ILE A 140 1.92 10.16 -18.28
N SER A 141 2.48 11.20 -18.90
CA SER A 141 1.89 12.52 -18.98
C SER A 141 0.63 12.60 -19.84
N GLU A 142 0.42 11.66 -20.78
CA GLU A 142 -0.73 11.57 -21.67
C GLU A 142 -1.90 10.80 -21.04
N LEU A 143 -1.65 10.09 -19.94
CA LEU A 143 -2.62 9.25 -19.27
C LEU A 143 -3.52 10.08 -18.32
N SER A 144 -4.80 9.69 -18.24
CA SER A 144 -5.71 10.23 -17.22
C SER A 144 -5.21 9.86 -15.82
N GLY A 145 -5.69 10.60 -14.82
CA GLY A 145 -5.26 10.34 -13.45
C GLY A 145 -5.54 8.91 -12.95
N GLY A 146 -6.68 8.34 -13.31
CA GLY A 146 -6.99 6.94 -12.99
C GLY A 146 -6.09 5.95 -13.74
N GLN A 147 -5.72 6.25 -15.00
CA GLN A 147 -4.77 5.44 -15.75
C GLN A 147 -3.37 5.51 -15.15
N GLN A 148 -2.89 6.69 -14.77
CA GLN A 148 -1.61 6.86 -14.06
C GLN A 148 -1.59 6.04 -12.77
N GLN A 149 -2.67 6.06 -11.99
CA GLN A 149 -2.80 5.27 -10.78
C GLN A 149 -2.70 3.76 -11.05
N ARG A 150 -3.36 3.28 -12.12
CA ARG A 150 -3.25 1.87 -12.55
C ARG A 150 -1.81 1.50 -12.94
N VAL A 151 -1.08 2.38 -13.61
CA VAL A 151 0.33 2.17 -13.94
C VAL A 151 1.19 2.05 -12.69
N LEU A 152 0.96 2.88 -11.65
CA LEU A 152 1.69 2.79 -10.38
C LEU A 152 1.40 1.48 -9.64
N ILE A 153 0.15 1.00 -9.69
CA ILE A 153 -0.19 -0.31 -9.14
C ILE A 153 0.49 -1.42 -9.94
N ALA A 154 0.46 -1.36 -11.27
CA ALA A 154 1.16 -2.33 -12.11
C ALA A 154 2.65 -2.37 -11.79
N LYS A 155 3.30 -1.21 -11.58
CA LYS A 155 4.69 -1.14 -11.11
C LYS A 155 4.88 -1.92 -9.80
N ALA A 156 4.00 -1.70 -8.81
CA ALA A 156 4.09 -2.41 -7.54
C ALA A 156 3.83 -3.92 -7.70
N LEU A 157 2.90 -4.31 -8.57
CA LEU A 157 2.57 -5.72 -8.85
C LEU A 157 3.64 -6.45 -9.66
N ALA A 158 4.42 -5.73 -10.49
CA ALA A 158 5.47 -6.34 -11.32
C ALA A 158 6.53 -7.07 -10.48
N SER A 159 6.77 -6.66 -9.23
CA SER A 159 7.64 -7.42 -8.31
C SER A 159 7.02 -8.73 -7.82
N ARG A 160 5.73 -9.01 -8.12
CA ARG A 160 4.94 -10.13 -7.56
C ARG A 160 4.98 -10.13 -6.03
N PRO A 161 4.48 -9.05 -5.40
CA PRO A 161 4.56 -8.88 -3.96
C PRO A 161 3.61 -9.82 -3.20
N GLU A 162 3.91 -10.08 -1.94
CA GLU A 162 3.02 -10.74 -0.99
C GLU A 162 2.15 -9.73 -0.22
N LEU A 163 2.62 -8.48 -0.13
CA LEU A 163 1.96 -7.35 0.53
C LEU A 163 1.93 -6.14 -0.41
N LEU A 164 0.75 -5.59 -0.65
CA LEU A 164 0.54 -4.34 -1.38
C LEU A 164 0.08 -3.26 -0.41
N ILE A 165 0.86 -2.20 -0.30
CA ILE A 165 0.59 -1.04 0.56
C ILE A 165 0.21 0.15 -0.32
N LEU A 166 -0.92 0.81 -0.02
CA LEU A 166 -1.45 1.92 -0.78
C LEU A 166 -1.74 3.11 0.15
N ASP A 167 -1.15 4.25 -0.15
CA ASP A 167 -1.36 5.49 0.62
C ASP A 167 -2.29 6.43 -0.16
N GLU A 168 -3.53 6.56 0.30
CA GLU A 168 -4.58 7.40 -0.27
C GLU A 168 -4.71 7.29 -1.81
N PRO A 169 -4.86 6.09 -2.37
CA PRO A 169 -4.70 5.85 -3.81
C PRO A 169 -5.81 6.46 -4.66
N THR A 170 -6.94 6.85 -4.10
CA THR A 170 -8.11 7.34 -4.83
C THR A 170 -8.35 8.84 -4.72
N VAL A 171 -7.43 9.58 -4.10
CA VAL A 171 -7.54 11.03 -3.98
C VAL A 171 -7.53 11.69 -5.36
N GLY A 172 -8.59 12.47 -5.64
CA GLY A 172 -8.76 13.19 -6.91
C GLY A 172 -9.14 12.30 -8.10
N VAL A 173 -9.70 11.12 -7.83
CA VAL A 173 -10.27 10.20 -8.83
C VAL A 173 -11.79 10.26 -8.74
N ASP A 174 -12.48 10.22 -9.88
CA ASP A 174 -13.94 10.18 -9.93
C ASP A 174 -14.53 8.87 -9.37
N VAL A 175 -15.79 8.91 -8.91
CA VAL A 175 -16.45 7.81 -8.20
C VAL A 175 -16.51 6.51 -9.01
N GLU A 176 -16.75 6.59 -10.33
CA GLU A 176 -16.83 5.39 -11.18
C GLU A 176 -15.45 4.71 -11.29
N THR A 177 -14.41 5.51 -11.49
CA THR A 177 -13.02 5.02 -11.54
C THR A 177 -12.57 4.46 -10.19
N GLN A 178 -13.01 5.08 -9.06
CA GLN A 178 -12.77 4.53 -7.71
C GLN A 178 -13.40 3.15 -7.55
N GLY A 179 -14.66 2.95 -7.97
CA GLY A 179 -15.33 1.65 -7.90
C GLY A 179 -14.56 0.55 -8.61
N LYS A 180 -14.12 0.82 -9.85
CA LYS A 180 -13.30 -0.11 -10.65
C LYS A 180 -11.93 -0.39 -9.99
N PHE A 181 -11.37 0.59 -9.31
CA PHE A 181 -10.13 0.45 -8.57
C PHE A 181 -10.27 -0.50 -7.38
N TYR A 182 -11.29 -0.32 -6.55
CA TYR A 182 -11.53 -1.20 -5.40
C TYR A 182 -11.90 -2.62 -5.84
N GLU A 183 -12.66 -2.77 -6.92
CA GLU A 183 -12.93 -4.08 -7.53
C GLU A 183 -11.63 -4.80 -7.92
N LEU A 184 -10.70 -4.09 -8.56
CA LEU A 184 -9.37 -4.63 -8.87
C LEU A 184 -8.64 -5.11 -7.61
N LEU A 185 -8.61 -4.31 -6.53
CA LEU A 185 -7.96 -4.71 -5.28
C LEU A 185 -8.62 -5.93 -4.63
N ARG A 186 -9.96 -6.00 -4.64
CA ARG A 186 -10.69 -7.18 -4.15
C ARG A 186 -10.35 -8.44 -4.93
N ASN A 187 -10.29 -8.34 -6.26
CA ASN A 187 -9.95 -9.48 -7.11
C ASN A 187 -8.51 -9.95 -6.84
N LEU A 188 -7.56 -9.02 -6.71
CA LEU A 188 -6.19 -9.35 -6.33
C LEU A 188 -6.09 -10.03 -4.97
N ASN A 189 -6.85 -9.55 -3.97
CA ASN A 189 -6.87 -10.15 -2.64
C ASN A 189 -7.52 -11.54 -2.67
N ARG A 190 -8.72 -11.69 -3.27
CA ARG A 190 -9.50 -12.94 -3.23
C ARG A 190 -8.94 -14.02 -4.13
N GLU A 191 -8.56 -13.67 -5.37
CA GLU A 191 -8.15 -14.65 -6.37
C GLU A 191 -6.66 -14.99 -6.30
N ARG A 192 -5.83 -14.02 -5.90
CA ARG A 192 -4.36 -14.20 -5.84
C ARG A 192 -3.80 -14.30 -4.42
N GLY A 193 -4.66 -14.18 -3.40
CA GLY A 193 -4.22 -14.20 -2.00
C GLY A 193 -3.31 -13.03 -1.61
N LEU A 194 -3.30 -11.93 -2.40
CA LEU A 194 -2.48 -10.76 -2.13
C LEU A 194 -2.96 -10.08 -0.84
N THR A 195 -2.06 -9.88 0.10
CA THR A 195 -2.36 -9.07 1.29
C THR A 195 -2.39 -7.59 0.90
N VAL A 196 -3.45 -6.89 1.25
CA VAL A 196 -3.62 -5.47 0.89
C VAL A 196 -3.73 -4.63 2.17
N PHE A 197 -2.93 -3.58 2.22
CA PHE A 197 -2.93 -2.60 3.29
C PHE A 197 -3.21 -1.21 2.69
N LEU A 198 -4.40 -0.68 2.95
CA LEU A 198 -4.91 0.53 2.35
C LEU A 198 -5.06 1.63 3.40
N VAL A 199 -4.49 2.79 3.15
CA VAL A 199 -4.78 4.01 3.90
C VAL A 199 -5.75 4.88 3.12
N SER A 200 -6.81 5.35 3.78
CA SER A 200 -7.77 6.28 3.23
C SER A 200 -8.35 7.17 4.34
N HIS A 201 -8.86 8.33 3.96
CA HIS A 201 -9.68 9.17 4.82
C HIS A 201 -11.19 8.97 4.58
N ASP A 202 -11.56 8.22 3.53
CA ASP A 202 -12.94 7.92 3.17
C ASP A 202 -13.43 6.63 3.83
N MET A 203 -14.14 6.80 4.95
CA MET A 203 -14.66 5.69 5.74
C MET A 203 -15.77 4.92 5.04
N ASP A 204 -16.65 5.62 4.31
CA ASP A 204 -17.84 5.01 3.69
C ASP A 204 -17.44 4.07 2.55
N VAL A 205 -16.37 4.41 1.86
CA VAL A 205 -15.82 3.59 0.80
C VAL A 205 -15.00 2.43 1.39
N VAL A 206 -14.03 2.72 2.26
CA VAL A 206 -13.13 1.69 2.80
C VAL A 206 -13.89 0.65 3.61
N GLY A 207 -14.85 1.06 4.43
CA GLY A 207 -15.63 0.12 5.26
C GLY A 207 -16.42 -0.93 4.48
N LYS A 208 -16.76 -0.66 3.21
CA LYS A 208 -17.44 -1.61 2.32
C LYS A 208 -16.49 -2.54 1.58
N GLU A 209 -15.24 -2.14 1.44
CA GLU A 209 -14.29 -2.76 0.54
C GLU A 209 -13.31 -3.71 1.24
N VAL A 210 -13.03 -3.47 2.53
CA VAL A 210 -12.00 -4.20 3.28
C VAL A 210 -12.60 -5.29 4.20
N ASN A 211 -11.78 -6.25 4.60
CA ASN A 211 -12.18 -7.29 5.55
C ASN A 211 -11.97 -6.85 7.01
N SER A 212 -10.90 -6.08 7.23
CA SER A 212 -10.48 -5.58 8.53
C SER A 212 -10.27 -4.08 8.48
N LEU A 213 -10.58 -3.42 9.58
CA LEU A 213 -10.48 -1.97 9.72
C LEU A 213 -9.66 -1.62 10.95
N ALA A 214 -8.79 -0.62 10.79
CA ALA A 214 -8.09 0.01 11.89
C ALA A 214 -8.41 1.52 11.90
N TYR A 215 -8.79 2.06 13.06
CA TYR A 215 -8.94 3.50 13.26
C TYR A 215 -7.75 4.05 14.02
N LEU A 216 -7.01 4.93 13.36
CA LEU A 216 -5.80 5.55 13.90
C LEU A 216 -6.03 7.02 14.23
N ASN A 217 -5.71 7.39 15.48
CA ASN A 217 -5.61 8.77 15.92
C ASN A 217 -4.46 8.89 16.93
N ARG A 218 -3.23 9.04 16.42
CA ARG A 218 -1.95 8.88 17.14
C ARG A 218 -1.78 7.52 17.81
N ARG A 219 -2.85 6.94 18.34
CA ARG A 219 -2.95 5.59 18.89
C ARG A 219 -3.88 4.74 18.01
N LEU A 220 -3.76 3.45 18.10
CA LEU A 220 -4.72 2.53 17.52
C LEU A 220 -5.97 2.49 18.41
N VAL A 221 -7.03 3.20 17.98
CA VAL A 221 -8.27 3.31 18.75
C VAL A 221 -9.16 2.11 18.53
N TYR A 222 -9.18 1.59 17.30
CA TYR A 222 -9.94 0.41 16.91
C TYR A 222 -9.13 -0.48 15.97
N TYR A 223 -9.27 -1.77 16.13
CA TYR A 223 -8.80 -2.78 15.18
C TYR A 223 -9.73 -3.98 15.22
N GLY A 224 -10.32 -4.33 14.09
CA GLY A 224 -11.27 -5.44 14.00
C GLY A 224 -11.97 -5.52 12.66
N THR A 225 -13.09 -6.26 12.63
CA THR A 225 -13.92 -6.35 11.42
C THR A 225 -14.68 -5.05 11.18
N THR A 226 -14.98 -4.74 9.91
CA THR A 226 -15.77 -3.55 9.54
C THR A 226 -17.14 -3.49 10.20
N LYS A 227 -17.76 -4.65 10.47
CA LYS A 227 -19.07 -4.75 11.15
C LYS A 227 -19.02 -4.38 12.63
N GLY A 228 -17.88 -4.49 13.28
CA GLY A 228 -17.68 -4.14 14.69
C GLY A 228 -17.36 -2.66 14.92
N PHE A 229 -17.07 -1.92 13.85
CA PHE A 229 -16.75 -0.50 13.94
C PHE A 229 -18.03 0.33 14.10
N THR A 230 -18.19 1.02 15.22
CA THR A 230 -19.30 1.94 15.49
C THR A 230 -18.82 3.37 15.43
N GLY A 231 -19.65 4.31 14.96
CA GLY A 231 -19.30 5.73 14.91
C GLY A 231 -18.95 6.33 16.28
N GLN A 232 -19.25 5.65 17.39
CA GLN A 232 -18.86 6.04 18.74
C GLN A 232 -17.35 5.88 19.01
N ASP A 233 -16.67 5.00 18.25
CA ASP A 233 -15.22 4.82 18.33
C ASP A 233 -14.45 6.09 17.88
N GLN A 234 -15.12 7.01 17.16
CA GLN A 234 -14.55 8.30 16.75
C GLN A 234 -14.55 9.34 17.87
N SER A 235 -15.48 9.24 18.83
CA SER A 235 -15.73 10.25 19.86
C SER A 235 -14.99 9.97 21.17
N SER A 236 -14.46 8.77 21.32
CA SER A 236 -13.83 8.33 22.57
C SER A 236 -12.37 8.70 22.61
N ARG A 237 -12.08 9.80 23.29
CA ARG A 237 -10.79 10.38 23.67
C ARG A 237 -10.23 11.46 22.72
N VAL A 238 -10.87 12.64 22.80
CA VAL A 238 -10.16 13.91 22.66
C VAL A 238 -9.38 14.20 23.93
#